data_4f38b2ba40f47faf9713f77833987bcc
#
_entry.id   4f38b2ba40f47faf9713f77833987bcc
#
_cell.length_a   1.000
_cell.length_b   1.000
_cell.length_c   1.000
_cell.angle_alpha   90.00
_cell.angle_beta   90.00
_cell.angle_gamma   90.00
#
_symmetry.space_group_name_H-M   'P 1'
#
loop_
_entity.id
_entity.type
_entity.pdbx_description
1 polymer ?
#
loop_
_entity_poly.entity_id
_entity_poly.type
_entity_poly.pdbx_seq_one_letter_code
_entity_poly.pdbx_strand_id
1 'polypeptide(L)'
;QQTIKNFQFFMNTAIWPETWHGVRLLHGAEVDIVDLEGNLFAYDITFDQGINGDKLRQPHILGEHILGTCDYAVASIHSKQWAAGASQKQITQMYVNALDNPHVLILGHLGRSGLDFDVPALVRECRDRDKLIEMNEATHDEGQREVAIERCRVIAETCAELGCKISFGSDAHIATRIADAHSVIKLLEEVDFPEELMACRDAQTFLGTIADAKIPASKQGY
;
A
#
# COMPACT_ATOMS: atom_id res chain seq x y z
N GLN A 1 6.21 2.78 -25.60
CA GLN A 1 7.19 2.10 -24.74
C GLN A 1 7.49 2.98 -23.55
N GLN A 2 7.27 2.47 -22.33
CA GLN A 2 7.62 3.21 -21.11
C GLN A 2 9.14 3.24 -20.93
N THR A 3 9.66 4.37 -20.50
CA THR A 3 11.08 4.56 -20.22
C THR A 3 11.27 5.10 -18.81
N ILE A 4 12.46 4.99 -18.25
CA ILE A 4 12.81 5.54 -16.94
C ILE A 4 12.41 7.01 -16.77
N LYS A 5 12.40 7.78 -17.87
CA LYS A 5 11.99 9.20 -17.87
C LYS A 5 10.53 9.42 -17.44
N ASN A 6 9.67 8.42 -17.66
CA ASN A 6 8.27 8.49 -17.21
C ASN A 6 8.15 8.42 -15.67
N PHE A 7 9.18 7.91 -15.00
CA PHE A 7 9.21 7.69 -13.56
C PHE A 7 10.16 8.64 -12.82
N GLN A 8 10.60 9.72 -13.47
CA GLN A 8 11.59 10.64 -12.91
C GLN A 8 11.23 11.19 -11.52
N PHE A 9 9.94 11.39 -11.24
CA PHE A 9 9.50 11.88 -9.93
C PHE A 9 9.71 10.85 -8.81
N PHE A 10 9.56 9.57 -9.13
CA PHE A 10 9.81 8.47 -8.19
C PHE A 10 11.30 8.13 -8.07
N MET A 11 12.09 8.50 -9.08
CA MET A 11 13.52 8.24 -9.11
C MET A 11 14.34 9.29 -8.35
N ASN A 12 13.73 10.43 -8.02
CA ASN A 12 14.43 11.56 -7.42
C ASN A 12 13.83 11.94 -6.06
N THR A 13 13.55 10.94 -5.23
CA THR A 13 12.97 11.13 -3.90
C THR A 13 13.91 11.88 -2.95
N ALA A 14 15.24 11.84 -3.22
CA ALA A 14 16.24 12.54 -2.42
C ALA A 14 16.10 14.08 -2.38
N ILE A 15 15.33 14.67 -3.31
CA ILE A 15 15.04 16.12 -3.30
C ILE A 15 13.91 16.50 -2.31
N TRP A 16 13.16 15.54 -1.83
CA TRP A 16 12.09 15.79 -0.87
C TRP A 16 12.68 15.99 0.52
N PRO A 17 12.22 16.98 1.27
CA PRO A 17 12.73 17.20 2.62
C PRO A 17 12.24 16.08 3.55
N GLU A 18 13.10 15.65 4.49
CA GLU A 18 12.68 14.72 5.56
C GLU A 18 11.65 15.34 6.51
N THR A 19 11.63 16.67 6.59
CA THR A 19 10.68 17.41 7.41
C THR A 19 10.17 18.64 6.67
N TRP A 20 8.89 18.95 6.85
CA TRP A 20 8.24 20.13 6.32
C TRP A 20 7.42 20.81 7.42
N HIS A 21 7.73 22.06 7.75
CA HIS A 21 7.07 22.82 8.82
C HIS A 21 6.97 22.05 10.16
N GLY A 22 8.01 21.32 10.52
CA GLY A 22 8.05 20.52 11.76
C GLY A 22 7.35 19.15 11.69
N VAL A 23 6.77 18.80 10.56
CA VAL A 23 6.18 17.48 10.30
C VAL A 23 7.22 16.61 9.59
N ARG A 24 7.49 15.43 10.14
CA ARG A 24 8.31 14.42 9.46
C ARG A 24 7.51 13.84 8.28
N LEU A 25 8.15 13.77 7.13
CA LEU A 25 7.59 13.18 5.91
C LEU A 25 8.16 11.78 5.72
N LEU A 26 7.30 10.84 5.43
CA LEU A 26 7.67 9.51 4.94
C LEU A 26 7.33 9.44 3.46
N HIS A 27 8.27 8.93 2.67
CA HIS A 27 8.09 8.78 1.24
C HIS A 27 7.68 7.36 0.93
N GLY A 28 6.52 7.20 0.32
CA GLY A 28 6.01 5.90 -0.09
C GLY A 28 5.59 5.89 -1.56
N ALA A 29 5.29 4.71 -2.05
CA ALA A 29 4.66 4.52 -3.34
C ALA A 29 3.45 3.60 -3.18
N GLU A 30 2.33 3.98 -3.77
CA GLU A 30 1.26 3.05 -4.06
C GLU A 30 1.58 2.37 -5.39
N VAL A 31 1.58 1.04 -5.39
CA VAL A 31 2.01 0.23 -6.52
C VAL A 31 0.98 -0.85 -6.83
N ASP A 32 0.63 -0.99 -8.12
CA ASP A 32 -0.31 -2.02 -8.56
C ASP A 32 0.26 -3.43 -8.46
N ILE A 33 -0.57 -4.35 -7.97
CA ILE A 33 -0.41 -5.79 -8.22
C ILE A 33 -0.91 -6.05 -9.64
N VAL A 34 -0.10 -6.67 -10.47
CA VAL A 34 -0.34 -6.73 -11.93
C VAL A 34 -0.69 -8.10 -12.47
N ASP A 35 -0.61 -9.16 -11.65
CA ASP A 35 -0.93 -10.53 -12.05
C ASP A 35 -1.33 -11.42 -10.85
N LEU A 36 -1.71 -12.67 -11.13
CA LEU A 36 -2.12 -13.65 -10.11
C LEU A 36 -0.93 -14.20 -9.29
N GLU A 37 0.27 -14.00 -9.74
CA GLU A 37 1.49 -14.34 -9.02
C GLU A 37 1.81 -13.33 -7.92
N GLY A 38 1.11 -12.19 -7.88
CA GLY A 38 1.30 -11.13 -6.89
C GLY A 38 2.46 -10.18 -7.21
N ASN A 39 2.91 -10.18 -8.47
CA ASN A 39 3.96 -9.29 -8.91
C ASN A 39 3.49 -7.83 -8.88
N LEU A 40 4.39 -6.94 -8.49
CA LEU A 40 4.14 -5.50 -8.45
C LEU A 40 4.52 -4.85 -9.78
N PHE A 41 3.85 -3.74 -10.11
CA PHE A 41 4.15 -3.00 -11.34
C PHE A 41 5.65 -2.74 -11.53
N ALA A 42 6.13 -2.91 -12.76
CA ALA A 42 7.52 -2.75 -13.16
C ALA A 42 8.52 -3.77 -12.56
N TYR A 43 8.03 -4.91 -12.07
CA TYR A 43 8.87 -6.01 -11.56
C TYR A 43 9.80 -6.61 -12.65
N ASP A 44 9.40 -6.52 -13.92
CA ASP A 44 10.09 -7.07 -15.09
C ASP A 44 10.68 -5.99 -16.01
N ILE A 45 10.52 -4.70 -15.67
CA ILE A 45 11.08 -3.60 -16.46
C ILE A 45 12.53 -3.34 -16.05
N THR A 46 13.46 -3.58 -16.95
CA THR A 46 14.87 -3.29 -16.73
C THR A 46 15.30 -2.00 -17.43
N PHE A 47 16.26 -1.29 -16.84
CA PHE A 47 16.89 -0.12 -17.42
C PHE A 47 18.40 -0.13 -17.13
N ASP A 48 19.20 0.39 -18.09
CA ASP A 48 20.65 0.50 -18.01
C ASP A 48 21.16 1.93 -18.22
N GLN A 49 20.26 2.89 -18.28
CA GLN A 49 20.55 4.32 -18.43
C GLN A 49 19.84 5.14 -17.38
N GLY A 50 20.52 6.11 -16.81
CA GLY A 50 19.93 7.11 -15.93
C GLY A 50 18.99 8.08 -16.67
N ILE A 51 18.33 8.96 -15.92
CA ILE A 51 17.38 9.96 -16.47
C ILE A 51 18.06 10.87 -17.51
N ASN A 52 19.34 11.18 -17.30
CA ASN A 52 20.16 12.00 -18.20
C ASN A 52 20.70 11.23 -19.41
N GLY A 53 20.46 9.92 -19.50
CA GLY A 53 20.98 9.07 -20.56
C GLY A 53 22.36 8.48 -20.29
N ASP A 54 22.95 8.77 -19.13
CA ASP A 54 24.23 8.20 -18.73
C ASP A 54 24.09 6.69 -18.50
N LYS A 55 25.03 5.92 -19.05
CA LYS A 55 25.00 4.47 -18.92
C LYS A 55 25.33 4.06 -17.48
N LEU A 56 24.50 3.22 -16.91
CA LEU A 56 24.71 2.66 -15.58
C LEU A 56 25.74 1.52 -15.62
N ARG A 57 26.36 1.24 -14.48
CA ARG A 57 27.35 0.14 -14.36
C ARG A 57 26.75 -1.23 -14.62
N GLN A 58 25.47 -1.39 -14.25
CA GLN A 58 24.68 -2.61 -14.48
C GLN A 58 23.21 -2.24 -14.68
N PRO A 59 22.42 -3.08 -15.35
CA PRO A 59 20.98 -2.92 -15.42
C PRO A 59 20.33 -3.03 -14.04
N HIS A 60 19.25 -2.29 -13.83
CA HIS A 60 18.41 -2.35 -12.63
C HIS A 60 16.98 -2.74 -13.01
N ILE A 61 16.25 -3.34 -12.08
CA ILE A 61 14.82 -3.55 -12.19
C ILE A 61 14.13 -2.28 -11.69
N LEU A 62 13.23 -1.71 -12.50
CA LEU A 62 12.62 -0.42 -12.22
C LEU A 62 11.78 -0.44 -10.93
N GLY A 63 10.97 -1.48 -10.74
CA GLY A 63 10.16 -1.64 -9.53
C GLY A 63 11.00 -1.70 -8.26
N GLU A 64 12.04 -2.53 -8.25
CA GLU A 64 12.98 -2.63 -7.11
C GLU A 64 13.70 -1.31 -6.84
N HIS A 65 14.08 -0.61 -7.91
CA HIS A 65 14.78 0.66 -7.77
C HIS A 65 13.89 1.72 -7.11
N ILE A 66 12.64 1.87 -7.57
CA ILE A 66 11.67 2.81 -7.00
C ILE A 66 11.38 2.45 -5.55
N LEU A 67 10.98 1.20 -5.28
CA LEU A 67 10.61 0.77 -3.94
C LEU A 67 11.78 0.86 -2.96
N GLY A 68 13.02 0.64 -3.43
CA GLY A 68 14.22 0.79 -2.62
C GLY A 68 14.50 2.23 -2.16
N THR A 69 13.84 3.24 -2.75
CA THR A 69 13.93 4.65 -2.32
C THR A 69 12.78 5.07 -1.41
N CYS A 70 11.78 4.21 -1.22
CA CYS A 70 10.63 4.48 -0.37
C CYS A 70 10.85 4.01 1.06
N ASP A 71 10.24 4.68 2.03
CA ASP A 71 10.19 4.24 3.42
C ASP A 71 9.27 3.02 3.57
N TYR A 72 8.25 2.91 2.75
CA TYR A 72 7.38 1.74 2.60
C TYR A 72 6.56 1.83 1.31
N ALA A 73 5.89 0.73 0.95
CA ALA A 73 4.97 0.69 -0.17
C ALA A 73 3.56 0.25 0.26
N VAL A 74 2.57 0.75 -0.47
CA VAL A 74 1.17 0.30 -0.44
C VAL A 74 0.93 -0.52 -1.70
N ALA A 75 0.58 -1.80 -1.57
CA ALA A 75 0.22 -2.65 -2.70
C ALA A 75 -1.29 -2.63 -2.91
N SER A 76 -1.74 -2.28 -4.10
CA SER A 76 -3.15 -2.09 -4.41
C SER A 76 -3.54 -2.67 -5.77
N ILE A 77 -4.82 -2.57 -6.15
CA ILE A 77 -5.32 -3.03 -7.45
C ILE A 77 -6.26 -1.97 -8.02
N HIS A 78 -5.86 -1.38 -9.15
CA HIS A 78 -6.70 -0.46 -9.92
C HIS A 78 -7.25 -1.10 -11.20
N SER A 79 -6.54 -2.06 -11.77
CA SER A 79 -6.94 -2.80 -12.97
C SER A 79 -6.99 -4.29 -12.67
N LYS A 80 -8.12 -4.93 -12.95
CA LYS A 80 -8.37 -6.33 -12.58
C LYS A 80 -8.75 -7.25 -13.74
N GLN A 81 -8.55 -6.82 -14.99
CA GLN A 81 -8.88 -7.63 -16.17
C GLN A 81 -8.09 -8.94 -16.20
N TRP A 82 -6.87 -8.92 -15.72
CA TRP A 82 -6.00 -10.10 -15.60
C TRP A 82 -6.49 -11.12 -14.56
N ALA A 83 -7.34 -10.71 -13.62
CA ALA A 83 -7.93 -11.59 -12.60
C ALA A 83 -9.26 -12.23 -13.05
N ALA A 84 -9.69 -12.02 -14.31
CA ALA A 84 -10.96 -12.53 -14.79
C ALA A 84 -11.01 -14.07 -14.73
N GLY A 85 -12.02 -14.60 -14.02
CA GLY A 85 -12.20 -16.04 -13.83
C GLY A 85 -11.31 -16.66 -12.74
N ALA A 86 -10.50 -15.88 -12.05
CA ALA A 86 -9.72 -16.37 -10.92
C ALA A 86 -10.64 -16.76 -9.75
N SER A 87 -10.31 -17.86 -9.08
CA SER A 87 -11.00 -18.30 -7.87
C SER A 87 -10.62 -17.45 -6.67
N GLN A 88 -11.48 -17.42 -5.65
CA GLN A 88 -11.21 -16.76 -4.37
C GLN A 88 -9.83 -17.17 -3.80
N LYS A 89 -9.50 -18.47 -3.84
CA LYS A 89 -8.20 -18.96 -3.39
C LYS A 89 -7.03 -18.36 -4.16
N GLN A 90 -7.14 -18.22 -5.48
CA GLN A 90 -6.07 -17.61 -6.29
C GLN A 90 -5.92 -16.12 -5.97
N ILE A 91 -7.02 -15.39 -5.80
CA ILE A 91 -6.98 -13.98 -5.41
C ILE A 91 -6.38 -13.80 -4.01
N THR A 92 -6.77 -14.65 -3.05
CA THR A 92 -6.17 -14.60 -1.71
C THR A 92 -4.67 -14.85 -1.78
N GLN A 93 -4.23 -15.88 -2.52
CA GLN A 93 -2.83 -16.20 -2.67
C GLN A 93 -2.03 -15.09 -3.36
N MET A 94 -2.61 -14.43 -4.36
CA MET A 94 -2.01 -13.27 -5.02
C MET A 94 -1.70 -12.15 -4.03
N TYR A 95 -2.63 -11.79 -3.14
CA TYR A 95 -2.36 -10.79 -2.10
C TYR A 95 -1.28 -11.25 -1.13
N VAL A 96 -1.30 -12.53 -0.73
CA VAL A 96 -0.27 -13.12 0.15
C VAL A 96 1.10 -13.04 -0.51
N ASN A 97 1.21 -13.35 -1.79
CA ASN A 97 2.46 -13.25 -2.54
C ASN A 97 2.95 -11.78 -2.63
N ALA A 98 2.05 -10.83 -2.83
CA ALA A 98 2.42 -9.41 -2.83
C ALA A 98 3.01 -8.95 -1.47
N LEU A 99 2.54 -9.52 -0.35
CA LEU A 99 3.10 -9.27 0.98
C LEU A 99 4.52 -9.80 1.16
N ASP A 100 4.96 -10.75 0.33
CA ASP A 100 6.34 -11.28 0.36
C ASP A 100 7.36 -10.26 -0.15
N ASN A 101 6.92 -9.22 -0.88
CA ASN A 101 7.80 -8.11 -1.22
C ASN A 101 8.19 -7.34 0.05
N PRO A 102 9.50 -7.23 0.35
CA PRO A 102 9.95 -6.65 1.63
C PRO A 102 9.59 -5.18 1.81
N HIS A 103 9.35 -4.43 0.75
CA HIS A 103 8.97 -3.01 0.81
C HIS A 103 7.48 -2.79 1.06
N VAL A 104 6.63 -3.79 0.81
CA VAL A 104 5.18 -3.68 1.05
C VAL A 104 4.91 -3.71 2.55
N LEU A 105 4.30 -2.66 3.06
CA LEU A 105 3.80 -2.56 4.42
C LEU A 105 2.27 -2.70 4.47
N ILE A 106 1.58 -2.19 3.47
CA ILE A 106 0.13 -1.99 3.49
C ILE A 106 -0.50 -2.63 2.26
N LEU A 107 -1.61 -3.35 2.44
CA LEU A 107 -2.53 -3.66 1.35
C LEU A 107 -3.56 -2.54 1.22
N GLY A 108 -3.53 -1.85 0.08
CA GLY A 108 -4.35 -0.67 -0.19
C GLY A 108 -5.78 -1.02 -0.57
N HIS A 109 -6.73 -0.22 -0.09
CA HIS A 109 -8.15 -0.14 -0.43
C HIS A 109 -8.85 -1.47 -0.85
N LEU A 110 -8.61 -2.55 -0.10
CA LEU A 110 -9.15 -3.89 -0.37
C LEU A 110 -10.67 -3.90 -0.55
N GLY A 111 -11.40 -3.07 0.20
CA GLY A 111 -12.86 -2.98 0.14
C GLY A 111 -13.39 -2.62 -1.25
N ARG A 112 -12.68 -1.73 -1.99
CA ARG A 112 -13.10 -1.30 -3.34
C ARG A 112 -12.45 -2.09 -4.49
N SER A 113 -11.56 -3.04 -4.21
CA SER A 113 -10.90 -3.83 -5.25
C SER A 113 -11.89 -4.58 -6.15
N GLY A 114 -13.05 -4.97 -5.62
CA GLY A 114 -14.07 -5.73 -6.32
C GLY A 114 -13.64 -7.16 -6.64
N LEU A 115 -12.56 -7.65 -6.04
CA LEU A 115 -12.11 -9.03 -6.12
C LEU A 115 -12.67 -9.84 -4.94
N ASP A 116 -12.93 -11.10 -5.18
CA ASP A 116 -13.37 -12.04 -4.14
C ASP A 116 -12.14 -12.73 -3.54
N PHE A 117 -11.91 -12.55 -2.23
CA PHE A 117 -10.82 -13.15 -1.47
C PHE A 117 -11.31 -13.60 -0.09
N ASP A 118 -10.61 -14.54 0.50
CA ASP A 118 -10.88 -15.03 1.86
C ASP A 118 -10.35 -14.00 2.88
N VAL A 119 -11.28 -13.16 3.39
CA VAL A 119 -10.92 -12.06 4.31
C VAL A 119 -10.23 -12.60 5.57
N PRO A 120 -10.76 -13.59 6.31
CA PRO A 120 -10.07 -14.13 7.49
C PRO A 120 -8.68 -14.69 7.19
N ALA A 121 -8.50 -15.38 6.05
CA ALA A 121 -7.20 -15.92 5.67
C ALA A 121 -6.20 -14.79 5.41
N LEU A 122 -6.59 -13.78 4.61
CA LEU A 122 -5.71 -12.65 4.29
C LEU A 122 -5.37 -11.80 5.52
N VAL A 123 -6.34 -11.57 6.41
CA VAL A 123 -6.12 -10.84 7.67
C VAL A 123 -5.10 -11.55 8.56
N ARG A 124 -5.15 -12.89 8.66
CA ARG A 124 -4.13 -13.65 9.41
C ARG A 124 -2.74 -13.50 8.80
N GLU A 125 -2.65 -13.56 7.47
CA GLU A 125 -1.37 -13.40 6.77
C GLU A 125 -0.77 -12.00 6.98
N CYS A 126 -1.61 -10.96 6.97
CA CYS A 126 -1.15 -9.60 7.29
C CYS A 126 -0.66 -9.51 8.75
N ARG A 127 -1.45 -9.99 9.72
CA ARG A 127 -1.08 -10.00 11.12
C ARG A 127 0.24 -10.73 11.38
N ASP A 128 0.38 -11.95 10.84
CA ASP A 128 1.52 -12.83 11.10
C ASP A 128 2.83 -12.31 10.48
N ARG A 129 2.73 -11.34 9.53
CA ARG A 129 3.84 -10.64 8.88
C ARG A 129 4.03 -9.20 9.37
N ASP A 130 3.29 -8.77 10.40
CA ASP A 130 3.26 -7.37 10.85
C ASP A 130 2.92 -6.36 9.74
N LYS A 131 2.10 -6.77 8.76
CA LYS A 131 1.62 -5.92 7.68
C LYS A 131 0.26 -5.33 8.02
N LEU A 132 -0.10 -4.25 7.32
CA LEU A 132 -1.31 -3.48 7.56
C LEU A 132 -2.33 -3.69 6.45
N ILE A 133 -3.61 -3.53 6.81
CA ILE A 133 -4.69 -3.37 5.85
C ILE A 133 -5.19 -1.94 5.91
N GLU A 134 -5.33 -1.31 4.76
CA GLU A 134 -5.79 0.08 4.67
C GLU A 134 -7.31 0.18 4.77
N MET A 135 -7.77 1.07 5.65
CA MET A 135 -9.09 1.67 5.60
C MET A 135 -8.96 2.99 4.83
N ASN A 136 -9.50 3.04 3.61
CA ASN A 136 -9.26 4.13 2.67
C ASN A 136 -10.49 5.03 2.56
N GLU A 137 -10.32 6.34 2.84
CA GLU A 137 -11.41 7.33 2.84
C GLU A 137 -12.06 7.49 1.46
N ALA A 138 -11.28 7.44 0.36
CA ALA A 138 -11.83 7.56 -0.98
C ALA A 138 -12.76 6.40 -1.37
N THR A 139 -12.74 5.28 -0.64
CA THR A 139 -13.73 4.22 -0.78
C THR A 139 -15.14 4.70 -0.40
N HIS A 140 -15.24 5.73 0.40
CA HIS A 140 -16.49 6.34 0.85
C HIS A 140 -16.97 7.49 -0.03
N ASP A 141 -16.24 7.92 -1.03
CA ASP A 141 -16.62 8.97 -1.99
C ASP A 141 -17.75 8.52 -2.94
N GLU A 142 -18.47 9.40 -3.64
CA GLU A 142 -19.69 9.08 -4.40
C GLU A 142 -19.55 8.10 -5.57
N GLY A 143 -20.44 7.13 -5.74
CA GLY A 143 -20.70 6.30 -6.94
C GLY A 143 -20.61 4.78 -6.83
N GLN A 144 -20.03 4.13 -5.80
CA GLN A 144 -19.85 2.65 -5.85
C GLN A 144 -20.07 1.89 -4.54
N ARG A 145 -20.96 2.24 -3.70
CA ARG A 145 -20.62 2.44 -2.35
C ARG A 145 -21.09 1.48 -1.31
N GLU A 146 -22.29 1.03 -1.36
CA GLU A 146 -22.82 0.17 -0.30
C GLU A 146 -22.03 -1.13 -0.19
N VAL A 147 -21.70 -1.77 -1.33
CA VAL A 147 -20.94 -3.04 -1.33
C VAL A 147 -19.50 -2.84 -0.89
N ALA A 148 -18.85 -1.75 -1.32
CA ALA A 148 -17.46 -1.47 -0.92
C ALA A 148 -17.35 -1.09 0.56
N ILE A 149 -18.29 -0.29 1.05
CA ILE A 149 -18.36 0.10 2.46
C ILE A 149 -18.65 -1.11 3.34
N GLU A 150 -19.58 -1.98 2.94
CA GLU A 150 -19.87 -3.21 3.68
C GLU A 150 -18.66 -4.15 3.72
N ARG A 151 -17.90 -4.23 2.64
CA ARG A 151 -16.64 -4.97 2.64
C ARG A 151 -15.60 -4.36 3.60
N CYS A 152 -15.49 -3.02 3.63
CA CYS A 152 -14.62 -2.36 4.61
C CYS A 152 -15.04 -2.70 6.03
N ARG A 153 -16.35 -2.73 6.32
CA ARG A 153 -16.88 -3.13 7.63
C ARG A 153 -16.46 -4.56 7.98
N VAL A 154 -16.72 -5.53 7.11
CA VAL A 154 -16.32 -6.93 7.32
C VAL A 154 -14.81 -7.08 7.53
N ILE A 155 -14.00 -6.34 6.77
CA ILE A 155 -12.55 -6.35 6.93
C ILE A 155 -12.15 -5.77 8.29
N ALA A 156 -12.73 -4.62 8.69
CA ALA A 156 -12.43 -4.00 9.98
C ALA A 156 -12.82 -4.91 11.16
N GLU A 157 -14.02 -5.48 11.15
CA GLU A 157 -14.48 -6.44 12.17
C GLU A 157 -13.54 -7.67 12.25
N THR A 158 -13.15 -8.22 11.09
CA THR A 158 -12.21 -9.35 11.03
C THR A 158 -10.83 -8.97 11.57
N CYS A 159 -10.34 -7.76 11.26
CA CYS A 159 -9.08 -7.26 11.80
C CYS A 159 -9.14 -7.11 13.33
N ALA A 160 -10.23 -6.57 13.85
CA ALA A 160 -10.47 -6.44 15.30
C ALA A 160 -10.49 -7.82 15.97
N GLU A 161 -11.26 -8.76 15.42
CA GLU A 161 -11.38 -10.12 15.95
C GLU A 161 -10.05 -10.88 15.97
N LEU A 162 -9.26 -10.76 14.90
CA LEU A 162 -8.02 -11.52 14.73
C LEU A 162 -6.77 -10.77 15.24
N GLY A 163 -6.90 -9.52 15.69
CA GLY A 163 -5.79 -8.71 16.19
C GLY A 163 -4.84 -8.22 15.10
N CYS A 164 -5.34 -7.97 13.89
CA CYS A 164 -4.56 -7.39 12.80
C CYS A 164 -4.59 -5.86 12.86
N LYS A 165 -3.44 -5.23 12.76
CA LYS A 165 -3.34 -3.77 12.71
C LYS A 165 -3.85 -3.23 11.36
N ILE A 166 -4.47 -2.05 11.41
CA ILE A 166 -4.89 -1.30 10.22
C ILE A 166 -4.13 0.02 10.11
N SER A 167 -4.06 0.52 8.89
CA SER A 167 -3.82 1.94 8.61
C SER A 167 -5.09 2.59 8.08
N PHE A 168 -5.18 3.90 8.15
CA PHE A 168 -6.19 4.64 7.39
C PHE A 168 -5.50 5.77 6.61
N GLY A 169 -6.05 6.08 5.45
CA GLY A 169 -5.51 7.08 4.55
C GLY A 169 -6.61 7.84 3.83
N SER A 170 -6.33 9.11 3.55
CA SER A 170 -7.26 9.97 2.81
C SER A 170 -7.29 9.68 1.31
N ASP A 171 -6.23 9.06 0.77
CA ASP A 171 -6.04 8.90 -0.67
C ASP A 171 -6.17 10.25 -1.41
N ALA A 172 -5.58 11.29 -0.82
CA ALA A 172 -5.76 12.67 -1.24
C ALA A 172 -4.99 12.96 -2.52
N HIS A 173 -5.70 13.31 -3.59
CA HIS A 173 -5.13 13.78 -4.86
C HIS A 173 -5.06 15.31 -4.94
N ILE A 174 -5.61 16.00 -3.95
CA ILE A 174 -5.58 17.47 -3.83
C ILE A 174 -5.34 17.86 -2.36
N ALA A 175 -4.73 19.03 -2.15
CA ALA A 175 -4.32 19.48 -0.83
C ALA A 175 -5.46 19.59 0.20
N THR A 176 -6.68 19.88 -0.24
CA THR A 176 -7.85 20.03 0.63
C THR A 176 -8.39 18.71 1.16
N ARG A 177 -7.93 17.58 0.63
CA ARG A 177 -8.31 16.23 1.10
C ARG A 177 -7.24 15.59 1.98
N ILE A 178 -6.11 16.24 2.17
CA ILE A 178 -5.04 15.72 3.04
C ILE A 178 -5.58 15.59 4.47
N ALA A 179 -5.33 14.43 5.07
CA ALA A 179 -5.81 14.04 6.41
C ALA A 179 -7.36 13.92 6.54
N ASP A 180 -8.10 13.90 5.44
CA ASP A 180 -9.51 13.54 5.46
C ASP A 180 -9.66 12.04 5.76
N ALA A 181 -10.34 11.70 6.85
CA ALA A 181 -10.60 10.33 7.29
C ALA A 181 -11.95 10.22 7.99
N HIS A 182 -12.87 11.14 7.70
CA HIS A 182 -14.12 11.30 8.41
C HIS A 182 -15.00 10.04 8.36
N SER A 183 -15.15 9.47 7.17
CA SER A 183 -16.02 8.30 6.96
C SER A 183 -15.38 7.03 7.50
N VAL A 184 -14.05 6.90 7.37
CA VAL A 184 -13.30 5.79 7.96
C VAL A 184 -13.40 5.81 9.47
N ILE A 185 -13.18 6.97 10.12
CA ILE A 185 -13.29 7.10 11.58
C ILE A 185 -14.69 6.70 12.03
N LYS A 186 -15.73 7.19 11.35
CA LYS A 186 -17.13 6.83 11.69
C LYS A 186 -17.37 5.32 11.57
N LEU A 187 -16.85 4.66 10.51
CA LEU A 187 -16.98 3.21 10.35
C LEU A 187 -16.27 2.46 11.47
N LEU A 188 -15.06 2.89 11.86
CA LEU A 188 -14.30 2.26 12.95
C LEU A 188 -14.99 2.44 14.31
N GLU A 189 -15.61 3.58 14.56
CA GLU A 189 -16.47 3.82 15.74
C GLU A 189 -17.71 2.90 15.75
N GLU A 190 -18.38 2.73 14.60
CA GLU A 190 -19.56 1.86 14.48
C GLU A 190 -19.26 0.37 14.75
N VAL A 191 -18.02 -0.09 14.51
CA VAL A 191 -17.61 -1.48 14.77
C VAL A 191 -16.80 -1.63 16.07
N ASP A 192 -16.76 -0.59 16.92
CA ASP A 192 -15.97 -0.58 18.16
C ASP A 192 -14.52 -1.05 17.95
N PHE A 193 -13.87 -0.55 16.87
CA PHE A 193 -12.53 -0.99 16.50
C PHE A 193 -11.50 -0.66 17.57
N PRO A 194 -10.64 -1.63 18.03
CA PRO A 194 -9.66 -1.39 19.09
C PRO A 194 -8.61 -0.35 18.68
N GLU A 195 -8.45 0.71 19.46
CA GLU A 195 -7.49 1.80 19.18
C GLU A 195 -6.03 1.30 19.09
N GLU A 196 -5.68 0.30 19.89
CA GLU A 196 -4.35 -0.30 19.89
C GLU A 196 -3.98 -1.00 18.57
N LEU A 197 -4.97 -1.35 17.74
CA LEU A 197 -4.78 -1.91 16.42
C LEU A 197 -4.73 -0.84 15.31
N MET A 198 -4.94 0.44 15.64
CA MET A 198 -4.77 1.54 14.70
C MET A 198 -3.29 1.94 14.62
N ALA A 199 -2.57 1.46 13.59
CA ALA A 199 -1.14 1.76 13.44
C ALA A 199 -0.86 3.26 13.26
N CYS A 200 -1.78 4.00 12.65
CA CYS A 200 -1.66 5.44 12.38
C CYS A 200 -2.14 6.35 13.53
N ARG A 201 -2.48 5.80 14.72
CA ARG A 201 -2.98 6.61 15.83
C ARG A 201 -1.96 7.64 16.33
N ASP A 202 -0.67 7.34 16.20
CA ASP A 202 0.42 8.25 16.49
C ASP A 202 1.70 7.88 15.69
N ALA A 203 2.62 8.82 15.58
CA ALA A 203 3.85 8.66 14.82
C ALA A 203 4.75 7.54 15.36
N GLN A 204 4.82 7.36 16.67
CA GLN A 204 5.69 6.35 17.29
C GLN A 204 5.17 4.95 16.99
N THR A 205 3.86 4.74 17.07
CA THR A 205 3.20 3.47 16.75
C THR A 205 3.41 3.11 15.28
N PHE A 206 3.24 4.07 14.36
CA PHE A 206 3.44 3.82 12.94
C PHE A 206 4.89 3.47 12.60
N LEU A 207 5.86 4.24 13.14
CA LEU A 207 7.29 3.96 12.94
C LEU A 207 7.69 2.61 13.56
N GLY A 208 7.11 2.26 14.70
CA GLY A 208 7.28 0.93 15.30
C GLY A 208 6.78 -0.18 14.38
N THR A 209 5.63 0.01 13.75
CA THR A 209 5.07 -0.98 12.79
C THR A 209 5.97 -1.17 11.56
N ILE A 210 6.57 -0.09 11.02
CA ILE A 210 7.57 -0.19 9.95
C ILE A 210 8.76 -1.06 10.38
N ALA A 211 9.23 -0.87 11.60
CA ALA A 211 10.35 -1.64 12.16
C ALA A 211 9.99 -3.11 12.40
N ASP A 212 8.80 -3.39 12.99
CA ASP A 212 8.29 -4.74 13.24
C ASP A 212 8.14 -5.53 11.93
N ALA A 213 7.60 -4.88 10.88
CA ALA A 213 7.45 -5.45 9.55
C ALA A 213 8.79 -5.62 8.80
N LYS A 214 9.91 -5.19 9.41
CA LYS A 214 11.26 -5.29 8.84
C LYS A 214 11.39 -4.67 7.45
N ILE A 215 10.67 -3.56 7.21
CA ILE A 215 10.77 -2.85 5.95
C ILE A 215 12.22 -2.38 5.77
N PRO A 216 12.86 -2.63 4.62
CA PRO A 216 14.23 -2.18 4.37
C PRO A 216 14.32 -0.65 4.46
N ALA A 217 15.39 -0.16 5.09
CA ALA A 217 15.63 1.28 5.11
C ALA A 217 15.75 1.83 3.67
N SER A 218 15.10 2.96 3.42
CA SER A 218 15.18 3.62 2.12
C SER A 218 16.63 3.97 1.78
N LYS A 219 17.04 3.66 0.55
CA LYS A 219 18.36 4.02 0.03
C LYS A 219 18.30 5.49 -0.40
N GLN A 220 18.64 6.40 0.50
CA GLN A 220 18.76 7.80 0.14
C GLN A 220 19.98 8.01 -0.76
N GLY A 221 19.71 8.48 -1.97
CA GLY A 221 20.70 9.08 -2.87
C GLY A 221 21.56 8.10 -3.67
N TYR A 222 21.81 8.52 -4.88
CA TYR A 222 22.94 8.12 -5.72
C TYR A 222 24.21 8.84 -5.28
#